data_b248011998fa265d7f9b43722d4c6d6c
#
_entry.id   b248011998fa265d7f9b43722d4c6d6c
#
_cell.length_a   1.000
_cell.length_b   1.000
_cell.length_c   1.000
_cell.angle_alpha   90.00
_cell.angle_beta   90.00
_cell.angle_gamma   90.00
#
_symmetry.space_group_name_H-M   'P 1'
#
loop_
_entity.id
_entity.type
_entity.pdbx_description
1 polymer ?
#
loop_
_entity_poly.entity_id
_entity_poly.type
_entity_poly.pdbx_seq_one_letter_code
_entity_poly.pdbx_strand_id
1 'polypeptide(L)'
;MSENRNRTNDRPLFILQYLIRNTDDDHKVSLTQLMDVCKASGHGGNRHTISHDIDILCRYGFDIICSKEGNKNTYSYGSRQLDTAELRMLMDAVCSSVVIPPQKSERLAKKIALLSGQHNAEKLCSTVYLRKKARIGNQHIFLTIDAINQAINEGKKVRFHTLTLTGNRECVMKH
;
A
#
# COMPACT_ATOMS: atom_id res chain seq x y z
N MET A 1 -19.73 10.80 -28.15
CA MET A 1 -18.69 10.04 -28.87
C MET A 1 -17.25 10.29 -28.37
N SER A 2 -16.98 11.35 -27.59
CA SER A 2 -15.63 11.66 -27.08
C SER A 2 -15.17 10.84 -25.85
N GLU A 3 -16.08 10.44 -24.96
CA GLU A 3 -15.76 9.66 -23.74
C GLU A 3 -15.17 8.27 -24.03
N ASN A 4 -15.58 7.64 -25.12
CA ASN A 4 -15.11 6.29 -25.47
C ASN A 4 -13.68 6.28 -26.05
N ARG A 5 -13.22 7.39 -26.63
CA ARG A 5 -11.83 7.53 -27.13
C ARG A 5 -10.83 7.71 -25.98
N ASN A 6 -11.20 8.43 -24.91
CA ASN A 6 -10.33 8.60 -23.74
C ASN A 6 -10.09 7.28 -23.01
N ARG A 7 -11.13 6.45 -22.83
CA ARG A 7 -11.01 5.16 -22.14
C ARG A 7 -10.12 4.14 -22.86
N THR A 8 -9.97 4.25 -24.17
CA THR A 8 -9.06 3.38 -24.94
C THR A 8 -7.60 3.78 -24.74
N ASN A 9 -7.32 5.08 -24.59
CA ASN A 9 -5.97 5.59 -24.37
C ASN A 9 -5.48 5.30 -22.94
N ASP A 10 -6.39 5.19 -21.98
CA ASP A 10 -6.07 4.95 -20.57
C ASP A 10 -5.97 3.44 -20.23
N ARG A 11 -6.27 2.56 -21.22
CA ARG A 11 -6.27 1.10 -20.99
C ARG A 11 -4.92 0.55 -20.52
N PRO A 12 -3.75 0.94 -21.05
CA PRO A 12 -2.48 0.46 -20.53
C PRO A 12 -2.30 0.79 -19.04
N LEU A 13 -2.67 2.00 -18.62
CA LEU A 13 -2.61 2.42 -17.20
C LEU A 13 -3.58 1.61 -16.33
N PHE A 14 -4.77 1.34 -16.84
CA PHE A 14 -5.74 0.49 -16.16
C PHE A 14 -5.20 -0.94 -15.97
N ILE A 15 -4.62 -1.54 -17.01
CA ILE A 15 -3.98 -2.87 -16.97
C ILE A 15 -2.87 -2.87 -15.94
N LEU A 16 -1.98 -1.88 -15.95
CA LEU A 16 -0.89 -1.76 -14.99
C LEU A 16 -1.41 -1.70 -13.55
N GLN A 17 -2.39 -0.84 -13.29
CA GLN A 17 -2.99 -0.70 -11.97
C GLN A 17 -3.66 -2.01 -11.50
N TYR A 18 -4.32 -2.70 -12.42
CA TYR A 18 -4.94 -4.00 -12.13
C TYR A 18 -3.88 -5.04 -11.76
N LEU A 19 -2.80 -5.16 -12.54
CA LEU A 19 -1.70 -6.10 -12.28
C LEU A 19 -1.03 -5.82 -10.93
N ILE A 20 -0.69 -4.56 -10.63
CA ILE A 20 -0.08 -4.17 -9.37
C ILE A 20 -0.93 -4.58 -8.16
N ARG A 21 -2.25 -4.42 -8.26
CA ARG A 21 -3.18 -4.68 -7.14
C ARG A 21 -3.57 -6.14 -6.98
N ASN A 22 -3.77 -6.84 -8.09
CA ASN A 22 -4.47 -8.13 -8.09
C ASN A 22 -3.58 -9.32 -8.46
N THR A 23 -2.29 -9.11 -8.73
CA THR A 23 -1.37 -10.21 -9.03
C THR A 23 -0.21 -10.25 -8.06
N ASP A 24 0.35 -11.43 -7.88
CA ASP A 24 1.59 -11.72 -7.17
C ASP A 24 2.24 -12.97 -7.77
N ASP A 25 3.25 -13.53 -7.10
CA ASP A 25 3.99 -14.71 -7.59
C ASP A 25 3.08 -15.95 -7.71
N ASP A 26 2.11 -16.08 -6.80
CA ASP A 26 1.17 -17.21 -6.75
C ASP A 26 -0.11 -16.94 -7.55
N HIS A 27 -0.51 -15.67 -7.72
CA HIS A 27 -1.77 -15.27 -8.35
C HIS A 27 -1.50 -14.49 -9.63
N LYS A 28 -1.43 -15.21 -10.74
CA LYS A 28 -1.26 -14.64 -12.07
C LYS A 28 -2.61 -14.51 -12.77
N VAL A 29 -2.69 -13.59 -13.72
CA VAL A 29 -3.89 -13.37 -14.52
C VAL A 29 -3.65 -13.76 -15.97
N SER A 30 -4.57 -14.52 -16.56
CA SER A 30 -4.51 -14.89 -17.97
C SER A 30 -4.95 -13.73 -18.89
N LEU A 31 -4.51 -13.77 -20.14
CA LEU A 31 -4.93 -12.77 -21.12
C LEU A 31 -6.45 -12.68 -21.27
N THR A 32 -7.14 -13.82 -21.18
CA THR A 32 -8.60 -13.85 -21.28
C THR A 32 -9.24 -13.13 -20.08
N GLN A 33 -8.76 -13.37 -18.86
CA GLN A 33 -9.23 -12.68 -17.67
C GLN A 33 -8.96 -11.16 -17.75
N LEU A 34 -7.80 -10.73 -18.27
CA LEU A 34 -7.52 -9.31 -18.50
C LEU A 34 -8.50 -8.70 -19.50
N MET A 35 -8.84 -9.42 -20.58
CA MET A 35 -9.86 -8.97 -21.55
C MET A 35 -11.21 -8.76 -20.89
N ASP A 36 -11.65 -9.71 -20.05
CA ASP A 36 -12.94 -9.64 -19.36
C ASP A 36 -12.97 -8.47 -18.37
N VAL A 37 -11.91 -8.27 -17.60
CA VAL A 37 -11.78 -7.16 -16.65
C VAL A 37 -11.76 -5.81 -17.37
N CYS A 38 -10.99 -5.68 -18.45
CA CYS A 38 -10.96 -4.48 -19.27
C CYS A 38 -12.33 -4.16 -19.86
N LYS A 39 -13.05 -5.18 -20.35
CA LYS A 39 -14.40 -5.03 -20.90
C LYS A 39 -15.38 -4.57 -19.82
N ALA A 40 -15.35 -5.19 -18.64
CA ALA A 40 -16.21 -4.83 -17.51
C ALA A 40 -16.00 -3.39 -17.02
N SER A 41 -14.77 -2.90 -17.12
CA SER A 41 -14.38 -1.53 -16.71
C SER A 41 -14.52 -0.48 -17.82
N GLY A 42 -15.06 -0.86 -18.98
CA GLY A 42 -15.22 0.07 -20.11
C GLY A 42 -13.95 0.34 -20.93
N HIS A 43 -12.85 -0.38 -20.66
CA HIS A 43 -11.57 -0.30 -21.38
C HIS A 43 -11.39 -1.46 -22.38
N GLY A 44 -12.46 -1.96 -22.96
CA GLY A 44 -12.46 -3.15 -23.79
C GLY A 44 -11.42 -3.10 -24.93
N GLY A 45 -10.91 -4.28 -25.26
CA GLY A 45 -9.96 -4.48 -26.34
C GLY A 45 -9.93 -5.94 -26.77
N ASN A 46 -9.46 -6.20 -27.99
CA ASN A 46 -9.23 -7.56 -28.44
C ASN A 46 -7.88 -8.09 -27.92
N ARG A 47 -7.61 -9.37 -28.15
CA ARG A 47 -6.38 -10.05 -27.72
C ARG A 47 -5.10 -9.31 -28.16
N HIS A 48 -5.04 -8.88 -29.40
CA HIS A 48 -3.86 -8.19 -29.94
C HIS A 48 -3.65 -6.82 -29.30
N THR A 49 -4.73 -6.10 -29.06
CA THR A 49 -4.67 -4.76 -28.45
C THR A 49 -4.17 -4.83 -27.00
N ILE A 50 -4.67 -5.78 -26.21
CA ILE A 50 -4.24 -5.93 -24.81
C ILE A 50 -2.80 -6.44 -24.72
N SER A 51 -2.40 -7.38 -25.59
CA SER A 51 -1.00 -7.79 -25.68
C SER A 51 -0.07 -6.63 -26.05
N HIS A 52 -0.48 -5.80 -27.01
CA HIS A 52 0.29 -4.62 -27.42
C HIS A 52 0.39 -3.58 -26.28
N ASP A 53 -0.67 -3.40 -25.48
CA ASP A 53 -0.63 -2.50 -24.32
C ASP A 53 0.35 -3.02 -23.25
N ILE A 54 0.40 -4.33 -23.02
CA ILE A 54 1.36 -4.96 -22.11
C ILE A 54 2.80 -4.75 -22.64
N ASP A 55 3.02 -4.93 -23.94
CA ASP A 55 4.33 -4.69 -24.57
C ASP A 55 4.76 -3.22 -24.46
N ILE A 56 3.81 -2.29 -24.54
CA ILE A 56 4.07 -0.86 -24.29
C ILE A 56 4.55 -0.68 -22.84
N LEU A 57 3.83 -1.21 -21.86
CA LEU A 57 4.20 -1.09 -20.46
C LEU A 57 5.60 -1.66 -20.19
N CYS A 58 5.93 -2.84 -20.74
CA CYS A 58 7.26 -3.43 -20.62
C CYS A 58 8.35 -2.53 -21.24
N ARG A 59 8.09 -1.91 -22.40
CA ARG A 59 9.03 -0.96 -23.03
C ARG A 59 9.26 0.30 -22.21
N TYR A 60 8.27 0.74 -21.45
CA TYR A 60 8.39 1.85 -20.49
C TYR A 60 9.04 1.47 -19.17
N GLY A 61 9.51 0.22 -19.03
CA GLY A 61 10.28 -0.23 -17.86
C GLY A 61 9.43 -0.79 -16.73
N PHE A 62 8.12 -1.04 -16.95
CA PHE A 62 7.31 -1.76 -15.98
C PHE A 62 7.60 -3.26 -16.07
N ASP A 63 7.96 -3.85 -14.93
CA ASP A 63 8.32 -5.26 -14.83
C ASP A 63 7.06 -6.14 -14.81
N ILE A 64 6.56 -6.46 -16.00
CA ILE A 64 5.44 -7.39 -16.16
C ILE A 64 6.00 -8.75 -16.55
N ILE A 65 5.87 -9.71 -15.65
CA ILE A 65 6.29 -11.09 -15.86
C ILE A 65 5.25 -11.81 -16.70
N CYS A 66 5.67 -12.28 -17.87
CA CYS A 66 4.87 -13.15 -18.72
C CYS A 66 5.31 -14.61 -18.50
N SER A 67 4.40 -15.45 -18.06
CA SER A 67 4.62 -16.88 -17.85
C SER A 67 3.66 -17.68 -18.70
N LYS A 68 4.02 -18.93 -19.04
CA LYS A 68 3.11 -19.88 -19.69
C LYS A 68 2.61 -20.88 -18.66
N GLU A 69 1.31 -20.94 -18.48
CA GLU A 69 0.66 -22.00 -17.72
C GLU A 69 -0.17 -22.86 -18.67
N GLY A 70 0.39 -24.05 -19.00
CA GLY A 70 -0.15 -24.90 -20.06
C GLY A 70 -0.14 -24.18 -21.41
N ASN A 71 -1.32 -23.95 -22.00
CA ASN A 71 -1.48 -23.28 -23.28
C ASN A 71 -1.91 -21.81 -23.18
N LYS A 72 -1.85 -21.22 -21.96
CA LYS A 72 -2.28 -19.84 -21.70
C LYS A 72 -1.09 -18.99 -21.28
N ASN A 73 -1.00 -17.79 -21.82
CA ASN A 73 -0.11 -16.75 -21.30
C ASN A 73 -0.74 -16.15 -20.06
N THR A 74 0.03 -16.09 -18.97
CA THR A 74 -0.34 -15.47 -17.71
C THR A 74 0.62 -14.32 -17.40
N TYR A 75 0.11 -13.32 -16.72
CA TYR A 75 0.81 -12.08 -16.43
C TYR A 75 0.75 -11.79 -14.93
N SER A 76 1.85 -11.29 -14.39
CA SER A 76 1.93 -10.76 -13.02
C SER A 76 2.89 -9.56 -12.98
N TYR A 77 2.75 -8.72 -11.97
CA TYR A 77 3.66 -7.61 -11.74
C TYR A 77 4.81 -8.05 -10.83
N GLY A 78 6.05 -7.97 -11.34
CA GLY A 78 7.25 -8.52 -10.67
C GLY A 78 7.96 -7.53 -9.74
N SER A 79 8.11 -6.27 -10.15
CA SER A 79 8.95 -5.30 -9.43
C SER A 79 8.26 -4.71 -8.21
N ARG A 80 8.24 -5.44 -7.10
CA ARG A 80 7.85 -4.89 -5.80
C ARG A 80 9.09 -4.41 -5.06
N GLN A 81 9.03 -3.16 -4.56
CA GLN A 81 10.15 -2.55 -3.84
C GLN A 81 10.46 -3.23 -2.51
N LEU A 82 9.46 -3.89 -1.92
CA LEU A 82 9.57 -4.58 -0.64
C LEU A 82 9.03 -6.00 -0.80
N ASP A 83 9.76 -6.97 -0.30
CA ASP A 83 9.29 -8.35 -0.25
C ASP A 83 8.29 -8.58 0.91
N THR A 84 7.66 -9.74 0.93
CA THR A 84 6.63 -10.07 1.93
C THR A 84 7.20 -10.12 3.36
N ALA A 85 8.46 -10.53 3.54
CA ALA A 85 9.10 -10.59 4.84
C ALA A 85 9.43 -9.18 5.36
N GLU A 86 9.93 -8.30 4.50
CA GLU A 86 10.20 -6.89 4.81
C GLU A 86 8.90 -6.16 5.20
N LEU A 87 7.83 -6.37 4.42
CA LEU A 87 6.51 -5.80 4.74
C LEU A 87 6.01 -6.28 6.10
N ARG A 88 6.19 -7.56 6.41
CA ARG A 88 5.82 -8.12 7.71
C ARG A 88 6.60 -7.48 8.84
N MET A 89 7.93 -7.33 8.69
CA MET A 89 8.76 -6.65 9.69
C MET A 89 8.31 -5.20 9.93
N LEU A 90 7.98 -4.48 8.85
CA LEU A 90 7.45 -3.11 8.97
C LEU A 90 6.10 -3.08 9.68
N MET A 91 5.20 -4.00 9.37
CA MET A 91 3.91 -4.12 10.05
C MET A 91 4.09 -4.42 11.53
N ASP A 92 4.97 -5.35 11.88
CA ASP A 92 5.27 -5.71 13.28
C ASP A 92 5.89 -4.53 14.04
N ALA A 93 6.79 -3.77 13.42
CA ALA A 93 7.36 -2.56 14.00
C ALA A 93 6.28 -1.51 14.32
N VAL A 94 5.39 -1.24 13.36
CA VAL A 94 4.26 -0.31 13.55
C VAL A 94 3.30 -0.80 14.64
N CYS A 95 3.00 -2.09 14.64
CA CYS A 95 2.08 -2.70 15.62
C CYS A 95 2.68 -2.84 17.03
N SER A 96 4.01 -2.88 17.13
CA SER A 96 4.74 -2.94 18.42
C SER A 96 5.00 -1.56 19.01
N SER A 97 4.90 -0.51 18.24
CA SER A 97 5.17 0.86 18.67
C SER A 97 4.22 1.27 19.79
N VAL A 98 4.78 1.74 20.89
CA VAL A 98 4.04 2.29 22.04
C VAL A 98 3.50 3.68 21.74
N VAL A 99 4.18 4.40 20.85
CA VAL A 99 3.90 5.80 20.48
C VAL A 99 2.69 5.91 19.55
N ILE A 100 2.46 4.91 18.70
CA ILE A 100 1.39 4.94 17.69
C ILE A 100 0.08 4.45 18.31
N PRO A 101 -1.01 5.26 18.27
CA PRO A 101 -2.31 4.83 18.76
C PRO A 101 -2.81 3.55 18.06
N PRO A 102 -3.54 2.64 18.73
CA PRO A 102 -3.94 1.34 18.21
C PRO A 102 -4.67 1.43 16.86
N GLN A 103 -5.65 2.33 16.74
CA GLN A 103 -6.42 2.53 15.52
C GLN A 103 -5.55 2.99 14.34
N LYS A 104 -4.53 3.82 14.62
CA LYS A 104 -3.60 4.31 13.61
C LYS A 104 -2.59 3.25 13.22
N SER A 105 -2.12 2.42 14.16
CA SER A 105 -1.28 1.24 13.88
C SER A 105 -1.99 0.28 12.94
N GLU A 106 -3.26 -0.04 13.21
CA GLU A 106 -4.04 -0.93 12.37
C GLU A 106 -4.20 -0.38 10.94
N ARG A 107 -4.52 0.92 10.81
CA ARG A 107 -4.63 1.57 9.50
C ARG A 107 -3.31 1.58 8.74
N LEU A 108 -2.20 1.84 9.42
CA LEU A 108 -0.86 1.82 8.81
C LEU A 108 -0.47 0.41 8.39
N ALA A 109 -0.68 -0.60 9.26
CA ALA A 109 -0.40 -1.99 8.93
C ALA A 109 -1.17 -2.44 7.68
N LYS A 110 -2.47 -2.10 7.57
CA LYS A 110 -3.26 -2.39 6.37
C LYS A 110 -2.69 -1.71 5.11
N LYS A 111 -2.25 -0.46 5.21
CA LYS A 111 -1.62 0.25 4.07
C LYS A 111 -0.30 -0.39 3.66
N ILE A 112 0.52 -0.81 4.61
CA ILE A 112 1.78 -1.50 4.35
C ILE A 112 1.50 -2.85 3.68
N ALA A 113 0.54 -3.63 4.20
CA ALA A 113 0.17 -4.91 3.61
C ALA A 113 -0.26 -4.78 2.14
N LEU A 114 -1.02 -3.74 1.80
CA LEU A 114 -1.49 -3.49 0.43
C LEU A 114 -0.34 -3.25 -0.59
N LEU A 115 0.87 -2.94 -0.15
CA LEU A 115 2.03 -2.84 -1.02
C LEU A 115 2.42 -4.20 -1.63
N SER A 116 2.04 -5.31 -1.00
CA SER A 116 2.26 -6.66 -1.55
C SER A 116 1.20 -7.12 -2.57
N GLY A 117 0.18 -6.30 -2.82
CA GLY A 117 -1.02 -6.70 -3.58
C GLY A 117 -2.13 -7.22 -2.66
N GLN A 118 -3.34 -7.33 -3.20
CA GLN A 118 -4.54 -7.61 -2.41
C GLN A 118 -4.50 -9.00 -1.76
N HIS A 119 -4.13 -10.03 -2.48
CA HIS A 119 -4.11 -11.42 -1.98
C HIS A 119 -3.09 -11.61 -0.85
N ASN A 120 -1.88 -11.09 -1.01
CA ASN A 120 -0.87 -11.16 0.04
C ASN A 120 -1.20 -10.26 1.22
N ALA A 121 -1.85 -9.11 1.00
CA ALA A 121 -2.31 -8.23 2.07
C ALA A 121 -3.28 -8.92 3.03
N GLU A 122 -4.19 -9.73 2.53
CA GLU A 122 -5.13 -10.51 3.34
C GLU A 122 -4.39 -11.53 4.22
N LYS A 123 -3.43 -12.27 3.64
CA LYS A 123 -2.57 -13.21 4.37
C LYS A 123 -1.74 -12.50 5.44
N LEU A 124 -1.11 -11.36 5.12
CA LEU A 124 -0.32 -10.58 6.06
C LEU A 124 -1.16 -10.02 7.21
N CYS A 125 -2.33 -9.47 6.93
CA CYS A 125 -3.23 -8.91 7.95
C CYS A 125 -3.76 -9.98 8.91
N SER A 126 -4.01 -11.21 8.44
CA SER A 126 -4.50 -12.30 9.29
C SER A 126 -3.50 -12.75 10.36
N THR A 127 -2.21 -12.50 10.15
CA THR A 127 -1.12 -12.95 11.03
C THR A 127 -0.58 -11.85 11.96
N VAL A 128 -1.08 -10.62 11.86
CA VAL A 128 -0.63 -9.50 12.70
C VAL A 128 -1.37 -9.49 14.04
N TYR A 129 -0.63 -9.77 15.11
CA TYR A 129 -1.15 -9.66 16.47
C TYR A 129 -0.94 -8.23 17.00
N LEU A 130 -2.02 -7.48 17.14
CA LEU A 130 -2.02 -6.22 17.88
C LEU A 130 -1.73 -6.52 19.37
N ARG A 131 -0.52 -6.23 19.82
CA ARG A 131 -0.21 -6.34 21.25
C ARG A 131 -1.10 -5.37 22.03
N LYS A 132 -1.92 -5.91 22.95
CA LYS A 132 -2.76 -5.14 23.89
C LYS A 132 -1.92 -4.53 25.02
N LYS A 133 -0.81 -3.86 24.72
CA LYS A 133 -0.08 -3.07 25.70
C LYS A 133 -0.75 -1.70 25.85
N ALA A 134 -0.69 -1.13 27.07
CA ALA A 134 -1.09 0.25 27.29
C ALA A 134 -0.35 1.17 26.32
N ARG A 135 -1.08 1.77 25.38
CA ARG A 135 -0.54 2.66 24.36
C ARG A 135 -0.93 4.09 24.66
N ILE A 136 -0.08 5.01 24.31
CA ILE A 136 -0.37 6.44 24.46
C ILE A 136 -1.49 6.79 23.49
N GLY A 137 -2.65 7.18 24.02
CA GLY A 137 -3.85 7.49 23.22
C GLY A 137 -3.82 8.86 22.50
N ASN A 138 -2.65 9.48 22.35
CA ASN A 138 -2.54 10.81 21.74
C ASN A 138 -2.69 10.73 20.22
N GLN A 139 -3.84 11.19 19.70
CA GLN A 139 -4.11 11.24 18.26
C GLN A 139 -3.29 12.31 17.52
N HIS A 140 -2.79 13.32 18.26
CA HIS A 140 -2.00 14.42 17.69
C HIS A 140 -0.49 14.13 17.62
N ILE A 141 -0.06 12.93 18.01
CA ILE A 141 1.37 12.58 18.07
C ILE A 141 2.12 12.84 16.76
N PHE A 142 1.47 12.61 15.62
CA PHE A 142 2.11 12.83 14.31
C PHE A 142 2.31 14.31 14.01
N LEU A 143 1.34 15.16 14.35
CA LEU A 143 1.47 16.60 14.19
C LEU A 143 2.59 17.15 15.09
N THR A 144 2.73 16.57 16.28
CA THR A 144 3.81 16.92 17.22
C THR A 144 5.17 16.50 16.66
N ILE A 145 5.28 15.31 16.10
CA ILE A 145 6.51 14.81 15.47
C ILE A 145 6.87 15.66 14.26
N ASP A 146 5.91 16.00 13.40
CA ASP A 146 6.13 16.84 12.23
C ASP A 146 6.61 18.25 12.65
N ALA A 147 5.99 18.86 13.67
CA ALA A 147 6.40 20.16 14.17
C ALA A 147 7.82 20.14 14.77
N ILE A 148 8.20 19.08 15.48
CA ILE A 148 9.56 18.90 16.02
C ILE A 148 10.55 18.74 14.87
N ASN A 149 10.28 17.90 13.90
CA ASN A 149 11.16 17.67 12.74
C ASN A 149 11.34 18.95 11.93
N GLN A 150 10.27 19.72 11.74
CA GLN A 150 10.36 21.01 11.05
C GLN A 150 11.26 21.98 11.83
N ALA A 151 11.08 22.08 13.15
CA ALA A 151 11.91 22.93 13.99
C ALA A 151 13.39 22.55 13.97
N ILE A 152 13.71 21.24 13.96
CA ILE A 152 15.07 20.71 13.81
C ILE A 152 15.67 21.18 12.47
N ASN A 153 14.93 20.97 11.37
CA ASN A 153 15.41 21.33 10.03
C ASN A 153 15.63 22.85 9.87
N GLU A 154 14.83 23.65 10.56
CA GLU A 154 14.91 25.13 10.54
C GLU A 154 15.87 25.69 11.61
N GLY A 155 16.52 24.85 12.43
CA GLY A 155 17.39 25.25 13.54
C GLY A 155 16.67 26.05 14.63
N LYS A 156 15.36 25.86 14.78
CA LYS A 156 14.52 26.59 15.75
C LYS A 156 14.43 25.86 17.08
N LYS A 157 14.22 26.62 18.16
CA LYS A 157 13.95 26.05 19.48
C LYS A 157 12.50 25.59 19.58
N VAL A 158 12.27 24.45 20.23
CA VAL A 158 10.93 23.91 20.52
C VAL A 158 10.61 24.13 21.99
N ARG A 159 9.41 24.63 22.28
CA ARG A 159 8.85 24.71 23.64
C ARG A 159 7.73 23.66 23.74
N PHE A 160 7.77 22.85 24.78
CA PHE A 160 6.73 21.85 25.04
C PHE A 160 6.36 21.83 26.51
N HIS A 161 5.12 21.43 26.81
CA HIS A 161 4.61 21.25 28.16
C HIS A 161 4.53 19.76 28.48
N THR A 162 5.10 19.35 29.60
CA THR A 162 5.04 17.98 30.08
C THR A 162 3.91 17.85 31.09
N LEU A 163 3.00 16.91 30.86
CA LEU A 163 1.97 16.55 31.82
C LEU A 163 2.46 15.35 32.64
N THR A 164 2.61 15.55 33.92
CA THR A 164 2.95 14.47 34.86
C THR A 164 1.70 14.10 35.66
N LEU A 165 1.31 12.82 35.63
CA LEU A 165 0.26 12.30 36.51
C LEU A 165 0.83 12.09 37.89
N THR A 166 0.40 12.91 38.84
CA THR A 166 0.65 12.68 40.27
C THR A 166 -0.38 11.70 40.79
N GLY A 167 -0.03 10.91 41.82
CA GLY A 167 -0.84 9.78 42.33
C GLY A 167 -2.30 10.07 42.71
N ASN A 168 -2.72 11.34 42.73
CA ASN A 168 -4.12 11.78 42.98
C ASN A 168 -4.90 12.15 41.70
N ARG A 169 -4.49 11.69 40.53
CA ARG A 169 -5.13 12.01 39.22
C ARG A 169 -5.18 13.50 38.84
N GLU A 170 -4.41 14.35 39.49
CA GLU A 170 -4.29 15.76 39.08
C GLU A 170 -3.18 15.94 38.04
N CYS A 171 -3.49 16.61 36.91
CA CYS A 171 -2.52 16.97 35.91
C CYS A 171 -1.79 18.23 36.29
N VAL A 172 -0.49 18.17 36.59
CA VAL A 172 0.34 19.33 36.88
C VAL A 172 1.13 19.68 35.59
N MET A 173 0.95 20.91 35.08
CA MET A 173 1.82 21.47 34.04
C MET A 173 3.14 21.93 34.69
N LYS A 174 4.26 21.39 34.17
CA LYS A 174 5.61 21.94 34.43
C LYS A 174 6.08 22.74 33.25
N HIS A 175 6.51 23.97 33.49
CA HIS A 175 7.13 24.86 32.53
C HIS A 175 8.60 24.53 32.31
#